data_cb9c3140a4d82d19c13b33d65efba521
#
_entry.id   cb9c3140a4d82d19c13b33d65efba521
#
_cell.length_a   1.000
_cell.length_b   1.000
_cell.length_c   1.000
_cell.angle_alpha   90.00
_cell.angle_beta   90.00
_cell.angle_gamma   90.00
#
_symmetry.space_group_name_H-M   'P 1'
#
loop_
_entity.id
_entity.type
_entity.pdbx_description
1 polymer ?
#
loop_
_entity_poly.entity_id
_entity_poly.type
_entity_poly.pdbx_seq_one_letter_code
_entity_poly.pdbx_strand_id
1 'polypeptide(L)'
;MDREEIISMAREAGFNVGTAPQIERFAALVAAAEREKVAAWMMSQGYATGHGDTIKDLLKELEWQIKEREREACAKVVEDYCGAWNDEGYALAAAIRART
;
A
#
# COMPACT_ATOMS: atom_id res chain seq x y z
N MET A 1 -17.34 3.56 1.02
CA MET A 1 -18.40 2.95 0.21
C MET A 1 -19.66 3.77 0.29
N ASP A 2 -20.31 4.01 -0.83
CA ASP A 2 -21.61 4.68 -0.80
C ASP A 2 -22.77 3.67 -0.61
N ARG A 3 -23.95 4.21 -0.42
CA ARG A 3 -25.15 3.41 -0.15
C ARG A 3 -25.50 2.48 -1.31
N GLU A 4 -25.33 2.94 -2.55
CA GLU A 4 -25.65 2.15 -3.74
C GLU A 4 -24.70 0.98 -3.90
N GLU A 5 -23.42 1.17 -3.63
CA GLU A 5 -22.43 0.09 -3.64
C GLU A 5 -22.78 -0.97 -2.61
N ILE A 6 -23.14 -0.57 -1.40
CA ILE A 6 -23.51 -1.50 -0.33
C ILE A 6 -24.75 -2.31 -0.73
N ILE A 7 -25.77 -1.64 -1.27
CA ILE A 7 -27.00 -2.30 -1.73
C ILE A 7 -26.70 -3.27 -2.87
N SER A 8 -25.87 -2.86 -3.83
CA SER A 8 -25.48 -3.70 -4.95
C SER A 8 -24.76 -4.96 -4.48
N MET A 9 -23.80 -4.82 -3.56
CA MET A 9 -23.08 -5.96 -2.98
C MET A 9 -23.98 -6.88 -2.18
N ALA A 10 -24.92 -6.32 -1.43
CA ALA A 10 -25.88 -7.10 -0.67
C ALA A 10 -26.74 -7.97 -1.60
N ARG A 11 -27.23 -7.40 -2.70
CA ARG A 11 -28.00 -8.14 -3.72
C ARG A 11 -27.17 -9.23 -4.39
N GLU A 12 -25.94 -8.91 -4.76
CA GLU A 12 -25.02 -9.83 -5.38
C GLU A 12 -24.70 -11.01 -4.45
N ALA A 13 -24.59 -10.77 -3.15
CA ALA A 13 -24.43 -11.81 -2.15
C ALA A 13 -25.69 -12.63 -1.86
N GLY A 14 -26.85 -12.22 -2.41
CA GLY A 14 -28.12 -12.87 -2.13
C GLY A 14 -28.68 -12.55 -0.75
N PHE A 15 -28.44 -11.35 -0.26
CA PHE A 15 -28.75 -10.93 1.11
C PHE A 15 -30.21 -10.50 1.29
N ASN A 16 -31.11 -11.48 1.25
CA ASN A 16 -32.55 -11.25 1.53
C ASN A 16 -32.94 -11.74 2.93
N VAL A 17 -32.34 -12.83 3.35
CA VAL A 17 -32.53 -13.41 4.68
C VAL A 17 -31.14 -13.78 5.17
N GLY A 18 -30.74 -13.29 6.32
CA GLY A 18 -29.39 -13.43 6.84
C GLY A 18 -28.99 -14.87 7.14
N THR A 19 -28.54 -15.63 6.15
CA THR A 19 -27.89 -16.92 6.37
C THR A 19 -26.37 -16.71 6.47
N ALA A 20 -25.69 -17.60 7.20
CA ALA A 20 -24.24 -17.49 7.37
C ALA A 20 -23.47 -17.44 6.04
N PRO A 21 -23.77 -18.30 5.01
CA PRO A 21 -23.10 -18.22 3.73
C PRO A 21 -23.32 -16.89 2.99
N GLN A 22 -24.51 -16.32 3.10
CA GLN A 22 -24.83 -15.03 2.48
C GLN A 22 -24.08 -13.88 3.18
N ILE A 23 -23.99 -13.91 4.49
CA ILE A 23 -23.25 -12.93 5.29
C ILE A 23 -21.76 -13.01 4.94
N GLU A 24 -21.20 -14.20 4.85
CA GLU A 24 -19.80 -14.42 4.47
C GLU A 24 -19.51 -13.89 3.07
N ARG A 25 -20.39 -14.16 2.13
CA ARG A 25 -20.26 -13.67 0.75
C ARG A 25 -20.34 -12.15 0.68
N PHE A 26 -21.26 -11.54 1.41
CA PHE A 26 -21.36 -10.09 1.51
C PHE A 26 -20.10 -9.48 2.09
N ALA A 27 -19.60 -10.02 3.19
CA ALA A 27 -18.37 -9.58 3.82
C ALA A 27 -17.17 -9.69 2.87
N ALA A 28 -17.07 -10.76 2.10
CA ALA A 28 -16.01 -10.94 1.10
C ALA A 28 -16.07 -9.89 0.00
N LEU A 29 -17.26 -9.55 -0.49
CA LEU A 29 -17.45 -8.51 -1.48
C LEU A 29 -17.06 -7.13 -0.94
N VAL A 30 -17.43 -6.82 0.29
CA VAL A 30 -17.03 -5.56 0.95
C VAL A 30 -15.51 -5.49 1.09
N ALA A 31 -14.88 -6.55 1.57
CA ALA A 31 -13.43 -6.60 1.74
C ALA A 31 -12.70 -6.43 0.40
N ALA A 32 -13.16 -7.08 -0.66
CA ALA A 32 -12.58 -6.94 -1.99
C ALA A 32 -12.70 -5.51 -2.51
N ALA A 33 -13.85 -4.86 -2.33
CA ALA A 33 -14.06 -3.48 -2.76
C ALA A 33 -13.16 -2.50 -2.01
N GLU A 34 -13.00 -2.66 -0.70
CA GLU A 34 -12.11 -1.83 0.10
C GLU A 34 -10.63 -2.03 -0.30
N ARG A 35 -10.23 -3.26 -0.55
CA ARG A 35 -8.88 -3.57 -1.05
C ARG A 35 -8.60 -2.88 -2.38
N GLU A 36 -9.55 -2.91 -3.31
CA GLU A 36 -9.42 -2.24 -4.61
C GLU A 36 -9.28 -0.73 -4.46
N LYS A 37 -9.99 -0.11 -3.54
CA LYS A 37 -9.88 1.32 -3.25
C LYS A 37 -8.49 1.68 -2.74
N VAL A 38 -7.94 0.90 -1.83
CA VAL A 38 -6.58 1.10 -1.31
C VAL A 38 -5.55 0.94 -2.42
N ALA A 39 -5.67 -0.11 -3.23
CA ALA A 39 -4.78 -0.37 -4.36
C ALA A 39 -4.83 0.78 -5.37
N ALA A 40 -6.01 1.27 -5.70
CA ALA A 40 -6.19 2.40 -6.62
C ALA A 40 -5.55 3.68 -6.08
N TRP A 41 -5.71 3.94 -4.78
CA TRP A 41 -5.07 5.07 -4.14
C TRP A 41 -3.54 4.96 -4.20
N MET A 42 -2.99 3.80 -3.87
CA MET A 42 -1.54 3.56 -3.95
C MET A 42 -1.02 3.83 -5.36
N MET A 43 -1.70 3.31 -6.36
CA MET A 43 -1.32 3.52 -7.77
C MET A 43 -1.40 5.00 -8.15
N SER A 44 -2.41 5.73 -7.69
CA SER A 44 -2.54 7.17 -7.95
C SER A 44 -1.40 7.99 -7.35
N GLN A 45 -0.80 7.51 -6.27
CA GLN A 45 0.35 8.12 -5.62
C GLN A 45 1.69 7.63 -6.18
N GLY A 46 1.67 6.79 -7.19
CA GLY A 46 2.86 6.24 -7.82
C GLY A 46 3.51 5.07 -7.06
N TYR A 47 2.77 4.41 -6.18
CA TYR A 47 3.22 3.21 -5.50
C TYR A 47 2.74 1.97 -6.24
N ALA A 48 3.56 0.95 -6.25
CA ALA A 48 3.16 -0.36 -6.76
C ALA A 48 2.28 -1.07 -5.73
N THR A 49 1.31 -1.86 -6.19
CA THR A 49 0.55 -2.72 -5.30
C THR A 49 1.29 -4.03 -5.07
N GLY A 50 1.25 -4.51 -3.82
CA GLY A 50 1.83 -5.80 -3.48
C GLY A 50 0.98 -6.96 -4.02
N HIS A 51 1.52 -8.16 -3.90
CA HIS A 51 0.84 -9.40 -4.31
C HIS A 51 -0.13 -9.95 -3.27
N GLY A 52 -0.32 -9.23 -2.17
CA GLY A 52 -1.21 -9.65 -1.10
C GLY A 52 -2.69 -9.53 -1.45
N ASP A 53 -3.48 -10.38 -0.85
CA ASP A 53 -4.94 -10.41 -1.06
C ASP A 53 -5.69 -9.56 -0.03
N THR A 54 -5.00 -8.99 0.96
CA THR A 54 -5.61 -8.23 2.05
C THR A 54 -5.14 -6.78 2.08
N ILE A 55 -5.93 -5.92 2.73
CA ILE A 55 -5.56 -4.53 2.98
C ILE A 55 -4.28 -4.47 3.81
N LYS A 56 -4.11 -5.38 4.77
CA LYS A 56 -2.89 -5.46 5.58
C LYS A 56 -1.64 -5.67 4.73
N ASP A 57 -1.72 -6.54 3.73
CA ASP A 57 -0.62 -6.79 2.81
C ASP A 57 -0.29 -5.56 1.97
N LEU A 58 -1.31 -4.86 1.48
CA LEU A 58 -1.15 -3.61 0.73
C LEU A 58 -0.50 -2.52 1.60
N LEU A 59 -0.91 -2.40 2.85
CA LEU A 59 -0.33 -1.43 3.78
C LEU A 59 1.13 -1.73 4.11
N LYS A 60 1.49 -3.00 4.26
CA LYS A 60 2.88 -3.42 4.47
C LYS A 60 3.75 -3.09 3.26
N GLU A 61 3.24 -3.35 2.07
CA GLU A 61 3.94 -3.02 0.82
C GLU A 61 4.14 -1.51 0.68
N LEU A 62 3.11 -0.73 0.97
CA LEU A 62 3.17 0.73 0.96
C LEU A 62 4.21 1.24 1.97
N GLU A 63 4.19 0.73 3.20
CA GLU A 63 5.16 1.09 4.23
C GLU A 63 6.59 0.84 3.77
N TRP A 64 6.83 -0.33 3.20
CA TRP A 64 8.14 -0.70 2.69
C TRP A 64 8.61 0.26 1.59
N GLN A 65 7.74 0.57 0.62
CA GLN A 65 8.07 1.48 -0.47
C GLN A 65 8.35 2.90 0.01
N ILE A 66 7.58 3.39 0.97
CA ILE A 66 7.82 4.72 1.58
C ILE A 66 9.18 4.75 2.27
N LYS A 67 9.51 3.73 3.06
CA LYS A 67 10.79 3.64 3.74
C LYS A 67 11.95 3.61 2.76
N GLU A 68 11.83 2.85 1.67
CA GLU A 68 12.86 2.79 0.63
C GLU A 68 13.04 4.14 -0.07
N ARG A 69 11.95 4.81 -0.42
CA ARG A 69 12.01 6.14 -1.05
C ARG A 69 12.64 7.17 -0.14
N GLU A 70 12.29 7.17 1.14
CA GLU A 70 12.86 8.10 2.12
C GLU A 70 14.35 7.85 2.34
N ARG A 71 14.78 6.59 2.43
CA ARG A 71 16.20 6.26 2.54
C ARG A 71 16.98 6.75 1.34
N GLU A 72 16.48 6.49 0.15
CA GLU A 72 17.13 6.93 -1.08
C GLU A 72 17.19 8.46 -1.17
N ALA A 73 16.12 9.15 -0.83
CA ALA A 73 16.06 10.59 -0.80
C ALA A 73 17.08 11.18 0.20
N CYS A 74 17.15 10.62 1.39
CA CYS A 74 18.11 11.05 2.41
C CYS A 74 19.56 10.78 1.98
N ALA A 75 19.83 9.61 1.41
CA ALA A 75 21.16 9.26 0.90
C ALA A 75 21.60 10.21 -0.21
N LYS A 76 20.68 10.55 -1.10
CA LYS A 76 20.95 11.48 -2.20
C LYS A 76 21.25 12.89 -1.70
N VAL A 77 20.52 13.37 -0.70
CA VAL A 77 20.80 14.66 -0.08
C VAL A 77 22.22 14.71 0.47
N VAL A 78 22.67 13.63 1.14
CA VAL A 78 24.04 13.55 1.69
C VAL A 78 25.07 13.56 0.54
N GLU A 79 24.85 12.80 -0.52
CA GLU A 79 25.76 12.76 -1.68
C GLU A 79 25.85 14.13 -2.34
N ASP A 80 24.72 14.79 -2.57
CA ASP A 80 24.65 16.10 -3.21
C ASP A 80 25.33 17.18 -2.36
N TYR A 81 25.15 17.11 -1.04
CA TYR A 81 25.76 18.07 -0.12
C TYR A 81 27.27 17.91 -0.01
N CYS A 82 27.75 16.67 0.07
CA CYS A 82 29.16 16.39 0.25
C CYS A 82 29.97 16.52 -1.04
N GLY A 83 29.32 16.38 -2.19
CA GLY A 83 29.97 16.45 -3.49
C GLY A 83 30.75 15.16 -3.84
N ALA A 84 31.13 15.04 -5.11
CA ALA A 84 31.73 13.83 -5.66
C ALA A 84 33.17 13.56 -5.18
N TRP A 85 33.83 14.52 -4.58
CA TRP A 85 35.21 14.42 -4.09
C TRP A 85 35.27 14.09 -2.59
N ASN A 86 34.14 13.86 -1.96
CA ASN A 86 34.08 13.57 -0.52
C ASN A 86 33.67 12.11 -0.28
N ASP A 87 34.65 11.25 -0.06
CA ASP A 87 34.43 9.81 0.20
C ASP A 87 33.59 9.55 1.45
N GLU A 88 33.67 10.42 2.45
CA GLU A 88 32.84 10.30 3.67
C GLU A 88 31.37 10.49 3.36
N GLY A 89 31.03 11.41 2.46
CA GLY A 89 29.67 11.62 1.99
C GLY A 89 29.08 10.38 1.33
N TYR A 90 29.84 9.74 0.46
CA TYR A 90 29.42 8.49 -0.18
C TYR A 90 29.29 7.34 0.83
N ALA A 91 30.20 7.25 1.80
CA ALA A 91 30.11 6.25 2.86
C ALA A 91 28.88 6.44 3.73
N LEU A 92 28.53 7.69 4.08
CA LEU A 92 27.32 8.02 4.84
C LEU A 92 26.06 7.69 4.03
N ALA A 93 26.02 8.02 2.75
CA ALA A 93 24.91 7.68 1.86
C ALA A 93 24.71 6.17 1.77
N ALA A 94 25.78 5.41 1.62
CA ALA A 94 25.74 3.95 1.60
C ALA A 94 25.21 3.38 2.93
N ALA A 95 25.60 3.94 4.05
CA ALA A 95 25.11 3.54 5.38
C ALA A 95 23.60 3.83 5.53
N ILE A 96 23.11 4.95 5.01
CA ILE A 96 21.69 5.30 5.02
C ILE A 96 20.89 4.29 4.18
N ARG A 97 21.38 3.95 2.98
CA ARG A 97 20.74 2.97 2.09
C ARG A 97 20.69 1.57 2.68
N ALA A 98 21.72 1.20 3.43
CA ALA A 98 21.80 -0.12 4.06
C ALA A 98 20.93 -0.25 5.32
N ARG A 99 20.40 0.84 5.82
CA ARG A 99 19.60 0.83 7.04
C ARG A 99 18.24 0.16 6.80
N THR A 100 17.89 -0.80 7.63
CA THR A 100 16.59 -1.52 7.57
C THR A 100 15.62 -1.05 8.63
#